data_cc7937dc4f1eed40c72d57ab0a09c062
#
_entry.id   cc7937dc4f1eed40c72d57ab0a09c062
#
_cell.length_a   1.000
_cell.length_b   1.000
_cell.length_c   1.000
_cell.angle_alpha   90.00
_cell.angle_beta   90.00
_cell.angle_gamma   90.00
#
_symmetry.space_group_name_H-M   'P 1'
#
loop_
_entity.id
_entity.type
_entity.pdbx_description
1 polymer ?
#
loop_
_entity_poly.entity_id
_entity_poly.type
_entity_poly.pdbx_seq_one_letter_code
_entity_poly.pdbx_strand_id
1 'polypeptide(L)'
;SGVDIKTRHDVLHLLADLNHDGTTIVLTTHDLNSVAAHLPEVVCLNRRVVAYGPPRNVFTPAVLEATYGAEMLVMEQDGLTVISDRLGALRDIADQHSHPERADHQH
;
A
#
# COMPACT_ATOMS: atom_id res chain seq x y z
N SER A 1 4.01 0.49 -14.67
CA SER A 1 4.96 0.40 -14.06
C SER A 1 6.13 -0.39 -14.60
N GLY A 2 7.15 -0.15 -14.84
CA GLY A 2 8.31 -0.86 -15.23
C GLY A 2 9.41 -0.80 -14.18
N VAL A 3 9.06 -0.29 -13.00
CA VAL A 3 10.04 -0.16 -11.94
C VAL A 3 9.95 -1.40 -11.05
N ASP A 4 11.03 -2.15 -10.93
CA ASP A 4 11.02 -3.35 -10.11
C ASP A 4 11.11 -2.99 -8.63
N ILE A 5 10.95 -4.00 -7.78
CA ILE A 5 10.88 -3.79 -6.33
C ILE A 5 12.19 -3.22 -5.81
N LYS A 6 13.32 -3.71 -6.29
CA LYS A 6 14.61 -3.23 -5.83
C LYS A 6 14.83 -1.77 -6.20
N THR A 7 14.52 -1.39 -7.44
CA THR A 7 14.68 -0.02 -7.89
C THR A 7 13.79 0.92 -7.10
N ARG A 8 12.55 0.52 -6.84
CA ARG A 8 11.62 1.32 -6.05
C ARG A 8 12.16 1.54 -4.65
N HIS A 9 12.70 0.50 -4.04
CA HIS A 9 13.26 0.57 -2.71
C HIS A 9 14.47 1.52 -2.69
N ASP A 10 15.34 1.42 -3.70
CA ASP A 10 16.52 2.28 -3.79
C ASP A 10 16.12 3.75 -3.95
N VAL A 11 15.09 4.03 -4.73
CA VAL A 11 14.59 5.39 -4.91
C VAL A 11 14.08 5.94 -3.57
N LEU A 12 13.33 5.14 -2.82
CA LEU A 12 12.81 5.61 -1.54
C LEU A 12 13.93 5.88 -0.55
N HIS A 13 14.99 5.09 -0.55
CA HIS A 13 16.15 5.33 0.29
C HIS A 13 16.86 6.62 -0.10
N LEU A 14 17.01 6.87 -1.40
CA LEU A 14 17.63 8.12 -1.87
C LEU A 14 16.80 9.31 -1.42
N LEU A 15 15.49 9.23 -1.53
CA LEU A 15 14.62 10.33 -1.12
C LEU A 15 14.71 10.56 0.39
N ALA A 16 14.83 9.50 1.17
CA ALA A 16 15.00 9.63 2.62
C ALA A 16 16.31 10.34 2.96
N ASP A 17 17.39 10.01 2.25
CA ASP A 17 18.66 10.67 2.45
C ASP A 17 18.58 12.16 2.14
N LEU A 18 17.94 12.52 1.04
CA LEU A 18 17.76 13.92 0.69
C LEU A 18 16.92 14.65 1.73
N ASN A 19 15.94 14.00 2.27
CA ASN A 19 15.10 14.59 3.31
C ASN A 19 15.90 14.82 4.58
N HIS A 20 16.76 13.89 4.94
CA HIS A 20 17.64 14.07 6.10
C HIS A 20 18.58 15.26 5.94
N ASP A 21 18.92 15.60 4.71
CA ASP A 21 19.78 16.77 4.44
C ASP A 21 19.00 18.06 4.41
N GLY A 22 17.73 18.05 4.75
CA GLY A 22 16.93 19.26 4.85
C GLY A 22 16.01 19.53 3.67
N THR A 23 15.96 18.63 2.70
CA THR A 23 15.09 18.79 1.54
C THR A 23 13.69 18.28 1.88
N THR A 24 12.68 19.10 1.64
CA THR A 24 11.30 18.66 1.78
C THR A 24 10.88 17.94 0.49
N ILE A 25 10.34 16.74 0.64
CA ILE A 25 9.98 15.92 -0.51
C ILE A 25 8.50 15.57 -0.44
N VAL A 26 7.79 15.81 -1.55
CA VAL A 26 6.40 15.42 -1.70
C VAL A 26 6.31 14.56 -2.94
N LEU A 27 5.71 13.38 -2.80
CA LEU A 27 5.50 12.53 -3.96
C LEU A 27 4.07 12.00 -3.95
N THR A 28 3.56 11.65 -5.12
CA THR A 28 2.25 11.07 -5.24
C THR A 28 2.40 9.62 -5.65
N THR A 29 1.59 8.76 -5.06
CA THR A 29 1.65 7.33 -5.35
C THR A 29 0.36 6.67 -4.92
N HIS A 30 0.07 5.51 -5.48
CA HIS A 30 -1.01 4.67 -4.98
C HIS A 30 -0.47 3.34 -4.44
N ASP A 31 0.84 3.26 -4.23
CA ASP A 31 1.46 2.08 -3.62
C ASP A 31 1.40 2.24 -2.10
N LEU A 32 0.25 1.91 -1.53
CA LEU A 32 -0.02 2.18 -0.11
C LEU A 32 0.88 1.40 0.82
N ASN A 33 1.26 0.19 0.44
CA ASN A 33 2.11 -0.64 1.29
C ASN A 33 3.51 -0.07 1.41
N SER A 34 4.06 0.47 0.32
CA SER A 34 5.36 1.14 0.38
C SER A 34 5.29 2.40 1.22
N VAL A 35 4.20 3.17 1.11
CA VAL A 35 4.01 4.36 1.94
C VAL A 35 3.97 3.97 3.40
N ALA A 36 3.19 2.94 3.75
CA ALA A 36 3.06 2.52 5.14
C ALA A 36 4.38 2.04 5.72
N ALA A 37 5.22 1.42 4.89
CA ALA A 37 6.48 0.84 5.37
C ALA A 37 7.61 1.86 5.46
N HIS A 38 7.61 2.89 4.61
CA HIS A 38 8.80 3.72 4.44
C HIS A 38 8.61 5.20 4.67
N LEU A 39 7.40 5.72 4.64
CA LEU A 39 7.20 7.17 4.67
C LEU A 39 6.64 7.63 6.00
N PRO A 40 7.12 8.76 6.51
CA PRO A 40 6.69 9.24 7.84
C PRO A 40 5.30 9.82 7.85
N GLU A 41 4.88 10.42 6.74
CA GLU A 41 3.59 11.10 6.68
C GLU A 41 2.92 10.88 5.34
N VAL A 42 1.61 10.84 5.36
CA VAL A 42 0.82 10.66 4.15
C VAL A 42 -0.38 11.59 4.19
N VAL A 43 -0.81 12.01 3.01
CA VAL A 43 -2.03 12.79 2.84
C VAL A 43 -2.93 12.00 1.89
N CYS A 44 -4.14 11.70 2.34
CA CYS A 44 -5.13 11.04 1.49
C CYS A 44 -6.05 12.09 0.88
N LEU A 45 -6.13 12.09 -0.45
CA LEU A 45 -6.88 13.09 -1.20
C LEU A 45 -7.98 12.44 -2.02
N ASN A 46 -9.16 13.02 -1.94
CA ASN A 46 -10.26 12.71 -2.85
C ASN A 46 -11.05 13.99 -3.03
N ARG A 47 -10.54 14.88 -3.92
CA ARG A 47 -11.06 16.23 -4.15
C ARG A 47 -10.90 17.15 -2.94
N ARG A 48 -10.61 16.58 -1.80
CA ARG A 48 -10.31 17.31 -0.57
C ARG A 48 -9.37 16.45 0.24
N VAL A 49 -8.78 17.03 1.26
CA VAL A 49 -7.96 16.28 2.18
C VAL A 49 -8.88 15.44 3.05
N VAL A 50 -8.81 14.11 2.89
CA VAL A 50 -9.60 13.20 3.71
C VAL A 50 -8.96 13.03 5.08
N ALA A 51 -7.63 12.83 5.09
CA ALA A 51 -6.88 12.68 6.32
C ALA A 51 -5.41 12.88 6.02
N TYR A 52 -4.63 13.22 7.06
CA TYR A 52 -3.19 13.29 6.90
C TYR A 52 -2.53 12.99 8.23
N GLY A 53 -1.28 12.54 8.20
CA GLY A 53 -0.50 12.19 9.37
C GLY A 53 0.32 10.95 9.12
N PRO A 54 0.79 10.30 10.20
CA PRO A 54 1.53 9.05 10.03
C PRO A 54 0.65 7.97 9.41
N PRO A 55 1.21 7.11 8.55
CA PRO A 55 0.39 6.10 7.88
C PRO A 55 -0.44 5.23 8.81
N ARG A 56 0.12 4.83 9.95
CA ARG A 56 -0.59 3.95 10.87
C ARG A 56 -1.85 4.59 11.44
N ASN A 57 -1.89 5.92 11.49
CA ASN A 57 -3.06 6.64 11.99
C ASN A 57 -4.05 6.97 10.86
N VAL A 58 -3.53 7.12 9.64
CA VAL A 58 -4.33 7.56 8.50
C VAL A 58 -4.94 6.38 7.76
N PHE A 59 -4.21 5.28 7.63
CA PHE A 59 -4.65 4.14 6.84
C PHE A 59 -5.60 3.27 7.64
N THR A 60 -6.80 3.77 7.87
CA THR A 60 -7.89 3.00 8.47
C THR A 60 -8.87 2.63 7.37
N PRO A 61 -9.68 1.59 7.56
CA PRO A 61 -10.68 1.23 6.55
C PRO A 61 -11.60 2.38 6.18
N ALA A 62 -12.02 3.19 7.16
CA ALA A 62 -12.92 4.30 6.88
C ALA A 62 -12.28 5.37 6.01
N VAL A 63 -11.03 5.73 6.31
CA VAL A 63 -10.30 6.74 5.53
C VAL A 63 -10.04 6.24 4.12
N LEU A 64 -9.64 4.99 3.99
CA LEU A 64 -9.33 4.43 2.68
C LEU A 64 -10.58 4.29 1.83
N GLU A 65 -11.70 3.92 2.44
CA GLU A 65 -12.94 3.87 1.70
C GLU A 65 -13.36 5.26 1.22
N ALA A 66 -13.21 6.28 2.06
CA ALA A 66 -13.53 7.65 1.68
C ALA A 66 -12.60 8.15 0.57
N THR A 67 -11.36 7.68 0.58
CA THR A 67 -10.36 8.12 -0.40
C THR A 67 -10.56 7.46 -1.76
N TYR A 68 -10.80 6.15 -1.77
CA TYR A 68 -10.84 5.38 -3.01
C TYR A 68 -12.24 4.99 -3.46
N GLY A 69 -13.22 5.17 -2.61
CA GLY A 69 -14.58 4.78 -2.94
C GLY A 69 -14.81 3.29 -2.95
N ALA A 70 -13.90 2.53 -2.32
CA ALA A 70 -13.98 1.07 -2.28
C ALA A 70 -13.49 0.58 -0.95
N GLU A 71 -14.04 -0.53 -0.50
CA GLU A 71 -13.69 -1.13 0.78
C GLU A 71 -12.30 -1.72 0.72
N MET A 72 -11.48 -1.40 1.72
CA MET A 72 -10.10 -1.85 1.79
C MET A 72 -9.89 -2.58 3.12
N LEU A 73 -9.02 -3.57 3.11
CA LEU A 73 -8.63 -4.30 4.31
C LEU A 73 -7.30 -3.77 4.81
N VAL A 74 -7.23 -3.54 6.11
CA VAL A 74 -6.00 -3.08 6.75
C VAL A 74 -5.63 -4.11 7.80
N MET A 75 -4.43 -4.65 7.70
CA MET A 75 -3.95 -5.67 8.61
C MET A 75 -2.60 -5.25 9.16
N GLU A 76 -2.31 -5.69 10.37
CA GLU A 76 -0.98 -5.50 10.95
C GLU A 76 -0.32 -6.85 11.10
N GLN A 77 0.90 -6.96 10.63
CA GLN A 77 1.65 -8.19 10.68
C GLN A 77 3.10 -7.86 10.97
N ASP A 78 3.62 -8.35 12.09
CA ASP A 78 5.01 -8.12 12.51
C ASP A 78 5.36 -6.64 12.57
N GLY A 79 4.42 -5.83 13.04
CA GLY A 79 4.63 -4.38 13.16
C GLY A 79 4.46 -3.61 11.88
N LEU A 80 4.11 -4.27 10.78
CA LEU A 80 3.88 -3.63 9.50
C LEU A 80 2.40 -3.52 9.21
N THR A 81 2.01 -2.40 8.62
CA THR A 81 0.65 -2.21 8.14
C THR A 81 0.57 -2.69 6.70
N VAL A 82 -0.33 -3.62 6.44
CA VAL A 82 -0.55 -4.18 5.09
C VAL A 82 -1.96 -3.85 4.65
N ILE A 83 -2.07 -3.30 3.46
CA ILE A 83 -3.34 -2.85 2.92
C ILE A 83 -3.65 -3.66 1.68
N SER A 84 -4.88 -4.13 1.60
CA SER A 84 -5.32 -4.94 0.47
C SER A 84 -6.74 -4.53 0.11
N ASP A 85 -7.02 -4.48 -1.17
CA ASP A 85 -8.37 -4.25 -1.62
C ASP A 85 -9.18 -5.53 -1.33
N ARG A 86 -10.42 -5.34 -0.89
CA ARG A 86 -11.24 -6.47 -0.45
C ARG A 86 -11.49 -7.46 -1.58
N LEU A 87 -11.75 -6.96 -2.78
CA LEU A 87 -11.97 -7.84 -3.91
C LEU A 87 -10.73 -8.61 -4.29
N GLY A 88 -9.57 -7.97 -4.20
CA GLY A 88 -8.31 -8.65 -4.44
C GLY A 88 -8.05 -9.75 -3.43
N ALA A 89 -8.35 -9.48 -2.16
CA ALA A 89 -8.16 -10.48 -1.12
C ALA A 89 -9.08 -11.69 -1.35
N LEU A 90 -10.32 -11.44 -1.76
CA LEU A 90 -11.26 -12.54 -2.04
C LEU A 90 -10.82 -13.34 -3.25
N ARG A 91 -10.29 -12.69 -4.26
CA ARG A 91 -9.77 -13.39 -5.43
C ARG A 91 -8.60 -14.27 -5.08
N ASP A 92 -7.71 -13.78 -4.24
CA ASP A 92 -6.54 -14.56 -3.82
C ASP A 92 -6.97 -15.81 -3.07
N ILE A 93 -7.98 -15.69 -2.23
CA ILE A 93 -8.52 -16.85 -1.52
C ILE A 93 -9.10 -17.85 -2.49
N ALA A 94 -9.85 -17.38 -3.47
CA ALA A 94 -10.46 -18.25 -4.48
C ALA A 94 -9.37 -18.96 -5.30
N ASP A 95 -8.32 -18.26 -5.67
CA ASP A 95 -7.23 -18.86 -6.42
C ASP A 95 -6.52 -19.94 -5.62
N GLN A 96 -6.32 -19.70 -4.33
CA GLN A 96 -5.70 -20.71 -3.48
C GLN A 96 -6.55 -21.97 -3.39
N HIS A 97 -7.87 -21.81 -3.35
CA HIS A 97 -8.76 -22.95 -3.26
C HIS A 97 -8.83 -23.74 -4.57
N SER A 98 -8.68 -23.07 -5.69
CA SER A 98 -8.77 -23.78 -6.97
C SER A 98 -7.43 -24.32 -7.47
N HIS A 99 -6.34 -23.90 -6.89
CA HIS A 99 -4.99 -24.28 -7.33
C HIS A 99 -4.76 -25.79 -7.32
N PRO A 100 -5.11 -26.52 -6.27
CA PRO A 100 -4.90 -27.97 -6.27
C PRO A 100 -5.63 -28.68 -7.38
N GLU A 101 -6.79 -28.21 -7.74
CA GLU A 101 -7.55 -28.85 -8.81
C GLU A 101 -6.85 -28.70 -10.14
N ARG A 102 -6.28 -27.57 -10.40
CA ARG A 102 -5.55 -27.36 -11.64
C ARG A 102 -4.30 -28.20 -11.72
N ALA A 103 -3.64 -28.38 -10.60
CA ALA A 103 -2.45 -29.20 -10.58
C ALA A 103 -2.74 -30.63 -10.93
N ASP A 104 -3.91 -31.11 -10.68
CA ASP A 104 -4.27 -32.46 -11.01
C ASP A 104 -4.45 -32.70 -12.46
N HIS A 105 -4.68 -31.72 -13.18
CA HIS A 105 -4.88 -31.89 -14.58
C HIS A 105 -3.67 -31.95 -15.39
N GLN A 106 -3.21 -31.86 -15.29
CA GLN A 106 -2.56 -31.70 -15.85
C GLN A 106 -2.20 -31.54 -16.59
N HIS A 107 -2.46 -31.28 -16.58
CA HIS A 107 -2.48 -31.04 -16.78
C HIS A 107 -2.39 -30.79 -17.04
#